data_e9227887195272b46e0478268bc64013
#
_entry.id   e9227887195272b46e0478268bc64013
#
_cell.length_a   1.000
_cell.length_b   1.000
_cell.length_c   1.000
_cell.angle_alpha   90.00
_cell.angle_beta   90.00
_cell.angle_gamma   90.00
#
_symmetry.space_group_name_H-M   'P 1'
#
loop_
_entity.id
_entity.type
_entity.pdbx_description
1 polymer ?
#
loop_
_entity_poly.entity_id
_entity_poly.type
_entity_poly.pdbx_seq_one_letter_code
_entity_poly.pdbx_strand_id
1 'polypeptide(L)'
;MGKLGIYLLADYPSRELFIEAVKVCQDFNVDFLEVGFPFSDPIADGDVLERASYETLKRYNLDDFIAGLKEAREIFKGRVYVMTYANIVYSSGVNNFLERVGNISGIIIADLPLREVRLFEKEFRQRSVSLIRFLTPESRVEDIESAIKGADESGFIYFVSKRGTTGGDFSLDEETIEKINRARGKGVDVYVGFGVKDRKDVESVYRVADGAIIGTKAVSELERGIDAFRDFIRDITGSG
;
A
#
# COMPACT_ATOMS: atom_id res chain seq x y z
N MET A 1 -18.67 5.07 -4.29
CA MET A 1 -17.60 4.83 -5.27
C MET A 1 -16.43 4.25 -4.51
N GLY A 2 -15.77 3.20 -5.00
CA GLY A 2 -14.63 2.60 -4.31
C GLY A 2 -13.43 3.56 -4.26
N LYS A 3 -12.51 3.32 -3.33
CA LYS A 3 -11.27 4.10 -3.16
C LYS A 3 -10.15 3.55 -4.03
N LEU A 4 -9.37 4.42 -4.67
CA LEU A 4 -8.18 4.04 -5.45
C LEU A 4 -6.90 4.44 -4.71
N GLY A 5 -6.06 3.46 -4.41
CA GLY A 5 -4.71 3.65 -3.90
C GLY A 5 -3.65 3.35 -4.95
N ILE A 6 -2.61 4.15 -4.98
CA ILE A 6 -1.43 3.92 -5.82
C ILE A 6 -0.22 3.70 -4.93
N TYR A 7 0.45 2.57 -5.13
CA TYR A 7 1.74 2.29 -4.52
C TYR A 7 2.86 2.92 -5.34
N LEU A 8 3.74 3.62 -4.65
CA LEU A 8 4.99 4.16 -5.20
C LEU A 8 6.15 3.71 -4.32
N LEU A 9 7.24 3.24 -4.92
CA LEU A 9 8.45 2.95 -4.17
C LEU A 9 9.21 4.27 -3.94
N ALA A 10 9.57 4.55 -2.69
CA ALA A 10 10.24 5.79 -2.32
C ALA A 10 11.53 5.99 -3.12
N ASP A 11 11.67 7.17 -3.72
CA ASP A 11 12.83 7.58 -4.50
C ASP A 11 13.16 6.72 -5.73
N TYR A 12 12.18 5.99 -6.24
CA TYR A 12 12.33 5.16 -7.43
C TYR A 12 11.51 5.70 -8.63
N PRO A 13 12.02 5.67 -9.85
CA PRO A 13 13.38 5.33 -10.30
C PRO A 13 14.44 6.38 -9.90
N SER A 14 14.01 7.58 -9.53
CA SER A 14 14.78 8.67 -8.92
C SER A 14 13.88 9.49 -8.01
N ARG A 15 14.46 10.30 -7.13
CA ARG A 15 13.71 11.25 -6.27
C ARG A 15 12.81 12.15 -7.12
N GLU A 16 13.32 12.70 -8.21
CA GLU A 16 12.59 13.63 -9.07
C GLU A 16 11.36 12.96 -9.68
N LEU A 17 11.53 11.75 -10.26
CA LEU A 17 10.41 11.00 -10.87
C LEU A 17 9.40 10.53 -9.83
N PHE A 18 9.85 10.11 -8.65
CA PHE A 18 8.96 9.78 -7.53
C PHE A 18 8.07 10.98 -7.16
N ILE A 19 8.66 12.17 -7.00
CA ILE A 19 7.91 13.38 -6.65
C ILE A 19 6.99 13.83 -7.80
N GLU A 20 7.40 13.71 -9.05
CA GLU A 20 6.50 13.95 -10.19
C GLU A 20 5.33 12.97 -10.24
N ALA A 21 5.55 11.69 -9.92
CA ALA A 21 4.48 10.70 -9.82
C ALA A 21 3.47 11.06 -8.72
N VAL A 22 3.94 11.56 -7.58
CA VAL A 22 3.07 12.07 -6.50
C VAL A 22 2.19 13.23 -6.99
N LYS A 23 2.76 14.18 -7.78
CA LYS A 23 1.99 15.29 -8.38
C LYS A 23 0.93 14.75 -9.34
N VAL A 24 1.29 13.81 -10.20
CA VAL A 24 0.33 13.15 -11.10
C VAL A 24 -0.81 12.50 -10.32
N CYS A 25 -0.53 11.76 -9.26
CA CYS A 25 -1.58 11.17 -8.42
C CYS A 25 -2.49 12.24 -7.78
N GLN A 26 -1.91 13.38 -7.36
CA GLN A 26 -2.70 14.51 -6.84
C GLN A 26 -3.58 15.13 -7.92
N ASP A 27 -3.05 15.38 -9.13
CA ASP A 27 -3.77 16.01 -10.24
C ASP A 27 -4.97 15.18 -10.70
N PHE A 28 -4.87 13.85 -10.65
CA PHE A 28 -5.92 12.91 -11.03
C PHE A 28 -6.82 12.47 -9.86
N ASN A 29 -6.71 13.11 -8.69
CA ASN A 29 -7.54 12.84 -7.51
C ASN A 29 -7.50 11.37 -7.06
N VAL A 30 -6.33 10.73 -7.08
CA VAL A 30 -6.12 9.44 -6.44
C VAL A 30 -6.48 9.58 -4.95
N ASP A 31 -7.22 8.63 -4.38
CA ASP A 31 -7.75 8.75 -3.01
C ASP A 31 -6.65 8.68 -1.94
N PHE A 32 -5.63 7.83 -2.15
CA PHE A 32 -4.52 7.69 -1.22
C PHE A 32 -3.26 7.16 -1.89
N LEU A 33 -2.12 7.42 -1.26
CA LEU A 33 -0.84 6.85 -1.64
C LEU A 33 -0.39 5.79 -0.63
N GLU A 34 0.24 4.75 -1.13
CA GLU A 34 1.03 3.78 -0.39
C GLU A 34 2.49 3.97 -0.80
N VAL A 35 3.32 4.49 0.11
CA VAL A 35 4.74 4.72 -0.14
C VAL A 35 5.54 3.57 0.44
N GLY A 36 6.08 2.73 -0.43
CA GLY A 36 6.95 1.61 -0.06
C GLY A 36 8.37 2.08 0.26
N PHE A 37 8.91 1.65 1.39
CA PHE A 37 10.32 1.86 1.69
C PHE A 37 11.14 0.70 1.16
N PRO A 38 12.13 0.95 0.29
CA PRO A 38 13.01 -0.09 -0.23
C PRO A 38 13.67 -0.91 0.89
N PHE A 39 13.69 -2.22 0.72
CA PHE A 39 14.27 -3.15 1.67
C PHE A 39 15.13 -4.19 0.95
N SER A 40 16.19 -4.66 1.62
CA SER A 40 17.17 -5.58 1.02
C SER A 40 16.66 -7.01 0.86
N ASP A 41 15.60 -7.38 1.60
CA ASP A 41 15.07 -8.74 1.65
C ASP A 41 13.52 -8.73 1.60
N PRO A 42 12.94 -8.25 0.48
CA PRO A 42 11.52 -7.90 0.38
C PRO A 42 10.65 -9.13 0.10
N ILE A 43 10.45 -9.99 1.09
CA ILE A 43 9.74 -11.27 0.99
C ILE A 43 8.26 -11.16 0.55
N ALA A 44 7.66 -9.99 0.69
CA ALA A 44 6.27 -9.73 0.28
C ALA A 44 6.17 -9.23 -1.17
N ASP A 45 7.28 -8.87 -1.80
CA ASP A 45 7.32 -8.24 -3.11
C ASP A 45 7.49 -9.28 -4.25
N GLY A 46 7.16 -8.87 -5.46
CA GLY A 46 7.49 -9.64 -6.65
C GLY A 46 8.73 -9.08 -7.35
N ASP A 47 9.22 -9.80 -8.36
CA ASP A 47 10.49 -9.56 -9.08
C ASP A 47 10.70 -8.09 -9.49
N VAL A 48 9.64 -7.38 -9.89
CA VAL A 48 9.71 -5.97 -10.31
C VAL A 48 10.06 -5.08 -9.12
N LEU A 49 9.34 -5.24 -8.00
CA LEU A 49 9.54 -4.41 -6.80
C LEU A 49 10.84 -4.79 -6.08
N GLU A 50 11.21 -6.08 -6.07
CA GLU A 50 12.49 -6.55 -5.54
C GLU A 50 13.66 -5.90 -6.28
N ARG A 51 13.64 -5.95 -7.62
CA ARG A 51 14.67 -5.29 -8.46
C ARG A 51 14.69 -3.77 -8.21
N ALA A 52 13.53 -3.12 -8.18
CA ALA A 52 13.41 -1.69 -7.95
C ALA A 52 13.98 -1.31 -6.57
N SER A 53 13.67 -2.07 -5.52
CA SER A 53 14.22 -1.90 -4.16
C SER A 53 15.74 -2.03 -4.16
N TYR A 54 16.28 -3.07 -4.79
CA TYR A 54 17.72 -3.28 -4.89
C TYR A 54 18.43 -2.12 -5.59
N GLU A 55 17.89 -1.62 -6.70
CA GLU A 55 18.47 -0.48 -7.43
C GLU A 55 18.41 0.81 -6.62
N THR A 56 17.33 1.03 -5.87
CA THR A 56 17.17 2.22 -5.04
C THR A 56 18.15 2.22 -3.87
N LEU A 57 18.33 1.09 -3.19
CA LEU A 57 19.25 0.94 -2.08
C LEU A 57 20.73 1.15 -2.43
N LYS A 58 21.10 1.11 -3.71
CA LYS A 58 22.46 1.49 -4.15
C LYS A 58 22.73 2.98 -4.06
N ARG A 59 21.69 3.81 -4.02
CA ARG A 59 21.77 5.27 -4.14
C ARG A 59 21.24 6.00 -2.91
N TYR A 60 20.28 5.42 -2.23
CA TYR A 60 19.50 6.04 -1.17
C TYR A 60 19.44 5.15 0.07
N ASN A 61 19.24 5.77 1.21
CA ASN A 61 19.11 5.12 2.50
C ASN A 61 17.80 5.53 3.20
N LEU A 62 17.55 5.04 4.42
CA LEU A 62 16.32 5.31 5.16
C LEU A 62 16.06 6.81 5.41
N ASP A 63 17.11 7.60 5.63
CA ASP A 63 16.96 9.05 5.84
C ASP A 63 16.47 9.74 4.56
N ASP A 64 16.96 9.30 3.41
CA ASP A 64 16.52 9.78 2.10
C ASP A 64 15.05 9.43 1.86
N PHE A 65 14.64 8.17 2.13
CA PHE A 65 13.23 7.75 1.97
C PHE A 65 12.28 8.55 2.86
N ILE A 66 12.68 8.82 4.10
CA ILE A 66 11.90 9.66 5.01
C ILE A 66 11.82 11.11 4.48
N ALA A 67 12.89 11.63 3.92
CA ALA A 67 12.89 12.97 3.31
C ALA A 67 11.94 13.03 2.10
N GLY A 68 11.99 12.02 1.20
CA GLY A 68 11.07 11.91 0.06
C GLY A 68 9.61 11.76 0.48
N LEU A 69 9.34 10.98 1.53
CA LEU A 69 7.99 10.85 2.09
C LEU A 69 7.46 12.21 2.59
N LYS A 70 8.29 12.99 3.28
CA LYS A 70 7.89 14.33 3.77
C LYS A 70 7.58 15.27 2.62
N GLU A 71 8.41 15.29 1.58
CA GLU A 71 8.17 16.08 0.37
C GLU A 71 6.87 15.64 -0.34
N ALA A 72 6.65 14.33 -0.48
CA ALA A 72 5.40 13.77 -1.01
C ALA A 72 4.17 14.22 -0.21
N ARG A 73 4.28 14.28 1.13
CA ARG A 73 3.21 14.75 2.02
C ARG A 73 2.88 16.23 1.88
N GLU A 74 3.81 17.06 1.50
CA GLU A 74 3.56 18.49 1.24
C GLU A 74 2.71 18.67 -0.03
N ILE A 75 2.89 17.79 -1.01
CA ILE A 75 2.22 17.83 -2.31
C ILE A 75 0.86 17.14 -2.25
N PHE A 76 0.82 15.88 -1.80
CA PHE A 76 -0.37 15.05 -1.81
C PHE A 76 -1.28 15.34 -0.61
N LYS A 77 -2.52 15.73 -0.87
CA LYS A 77 -3.49 16.16 0.16
C LYS A 77 -4.34 15.01 0.70
N GLY A 78 -4.36 13.89 0.00
CA GLY A 78 -5.03 12.67 0.44
C GLY A 78 -4.32 11.95 1.58
N ARG A 79 -4.83 10.77 1.93
CA ARG A 79 -4.18 9.90 2.91
C ARG A 79 -2.87 9.34 2.36
N VAL A 80 -1.84 9.23 3.19
CA VAL A 80 -0.58 8.58 2.85
C VAL A 80 -0.29 7.49 3.87
N TYR A 81 -0.07 6.28 3.38
CA TYR A 81 0.36 5.13 4.14
C TYR A 81 1.80 4.79 3.79
N VAL A 82 2.56 4.27 4.74
CA VAL A 82 3.92 3.78 4.52
C VAL A 82 3.89 2.27 4.54
N MET A 83 4.37 1.63 3.48
CA MET A 83 4.65 0.19 3.49
C MET A 83 6.12 -0.06 3.78
N THR A 84 6.41 -0.91 4.75
CA THR A 84 7.76 -1.19 5.23
C THR A 84 7.86 -2.60 5.79
N TYR A 85 9.03 -2.95 6.32
CA TYR A 85 9.33 -4.25 6.92
C TYR A 85 9.66 -4.09 8.42
N ALA A 86 9.35 -5.12 9.20
CA ALA A 86 9.48 -5.09 10.66
C ALA A 86 10.91 -4.72 11.11
N ASN A 87 11.93 -5.21 10.40
CA ASN A 87 13.32 -4.91 10.73
C ASN A 87 13.65 -3.40 10.65
N ILE A 88 13.08 -2.67 9.68
CA ILE A 88 13.29 -1.22 9.56
C ILE A 88 12.70 -0.48 10.76
N VAL A 89 11.50 -0.88 11.18
CA VAL A 89 10.81 -0.30 12.34
C VAL A 89 11.52 -0.63 13.64
N TYR A 90 11.93 -1.90 13.81
CA TYR A 90 12.60 -2.36 15.02
C TYR A 90 14.01 -1.77 15.21
N SER A 91 14.82 -1.77 14.13
CA SER A 91 16.19 -1.26 14.21
C SER A 91 16.25 0.23 14.53
N SER A 92 15.23 0.97 14.10
CA SER A 92 15.07 2.39 14.43
C SER A 92 14.49 2.62 15.84
N GLY A 93 13.83 1.61 16.41
CA GLY A 93 12.92 1.75 17.54
C GLY A 93 11.58 2.35 17.13
N VAL A 94 10.47 1.69 17.50
CA VAL A 94 9.11 2.02 17.01
C VAL A 94 8.78 3.50 17.19
N ASN A 95 8.97 4.06 18.38
CA ASN A 95 8.64 5.46 18.65
C ASN A 95 9.50 6.44 17.83
N ASN A 96 10.78 6.16 17.67
CA ASN A 96 11.68 6.99 16.87
C ASN A 96 11.32 6.91 15.38
N PHE A 97 10.99 5.71 14.87
CA PHE A 97 10.54 5.54 13.51
C PHE A 97 9.27 6.35 13.23
N LEU A 98 8.24 6.20 14.08
CA LEU A 98 6.97 6.93 13.96
C LEU A 98 7.15 8.45 14.03
N GLU A 99 8.06 8.94 14.88
CA GLU A 99 8.40 10.36 14.95
C GLU A 99 9.07 10.87 13.67
N ARG A 100 9.97 10.09 13.12
CA ARG A 100 10.73 10.45 11.91
C ARG A 100 9.87 10.48 10.66
N VAL A 101 8.98 9.50 10.46
CA VAL A 101 8.06 9.46 9.30
C VAL A 101 6.98 10.55 9.39
N GLY A 102 6.66 11.01 10.59
CA GLY A 102 5.81 12.17 10.83
C GLY A 102 4.33 11.94 10.53
N ASN A 103 3.68 12.94 9.95
CA ASN A 103 2.22 12.93 9.72
C ASN A 103 1.82 12.03 8.56
N ILE A 104 1.55 10.76 8.84
CA ILE A 104 1.02 9.75 7.92
C ILE A 104 -0.28 9.16 8.47
N SER A 105 -1.09 8.56 7.59
CA SER A 105 -2.38 7.97 7.98
C SER A 105 -2.22 6.60 8.63
N GLY A 106 -1.21 5.85 8.21
CA GLY A 106 -0.93 4.53 8.76
C GLY A 106 0.33 3.89 8.20
N ILE A 107 0.67 2.75 8.78
CA ILE A 107 1.81 1.93 8.36
C ILE A 107 1.35 0.50 8.09
N ILE A 108 1.90 -0.05 7.02
CA ILE A 108 1.77 -1.42 6.59
C ILE A 108 3.13 -2.08 6.83
N ILE A 109 3.19 -3.04 7.75
CA ILE A 109 4.41 -3.83 8.01
C ILE A 109 4.21 -5.18 7.33
N ALA A 110 4.83 -5.35 6.15
CA ALA A 110 4.53 -6.43 5.22
C ALA A 110 4.82 -7.84 5.74
N ASP A 111 5.78 -7.97 6.64
CA ASP A 111 6.22 -9.21 7.25
C ASP A 111 5.77 -9.39 8.72
N LEU A 112 4.82 -8.54 9.20
CA LEU A 112 4.29 -8.63 10.55
C LEU A 112 3.06 -9.55 10.60
N PRO A 113 3.15 -10.73 11.24
CA PRO A 113 2.01 -11.61 11.40
C PRO A 113 0.88 -10.96 12.21
N LEU A 114 -0.38 -11.18 11.80
CA LEU A 114 -1.54 -10.56 12.43
C LEU A 114 -1.59 -10.76 13.97
N ARG A 115 -1.16 -11.94 14.46
CA ARG A 115 -1.09 -12.24 15.89
C ARG A 115 -0.08 -11.38 16.66
N GLU A 116 0.93 -10.84 15.99
CA GLU A 116 2.01 -10.04 16.57
C GLU A 116 1.73 -8.54 16.52
N VAL A 117 0.75 -8.11 15.72
CA VAL A 117 0.33 -6.70 15.59
C VAL A 117 0.07 -6.05 16.96
N ARG A 118 -0.48 -6.81 17.93
CA ARG A 118 -0.76 -6.32 19.28
C ARG A 118 0.46 -5.80 20.04
N LEU A 119 1.67 -6.25 19.66
CA LEU A 119 2.92 -5.82 20.30
C LEU A 119 3.24 -4.35 20.00
N PHE A 120 2.67 -3.80 18.94
CA PHE A 120 2.92 -2.44 18.46
C PHE A 120 1.71 -1.49 18.64
N GLU A 121 0.53 -2.02 18.87
CA GLU A 121 -0.72 -1.23 18.89
C GLU A 121 -0.65 -0.01 19.82
N LYS A 122 0.01 -0.13 20.96
CA LYS A 122 0.09 0.94 21.96
C LYS A 122 0.83 2.16 21.40
N GLU A 123 2.00 1.95 20.82
CA GLU A 123 2.85 3.02 20.29
C GLU A 123 2.16 3.70 19.09
N PHE A 124 1.54 2.92 18.21
CA PHE A 124 0.82 3.42 17.05
C PHE A 124 -0.40 4.27 17.45
N ARG A 125 -1.22 3.79 18.38
CA ARG A 125 -2.39 4.53 18.89
C ARG A 125 -2.02 5.84 19.58
N GLN A 126 -0.91 5.87 20.32
CA GLN A 126 -0.42 7.07 20.97
C GLN A 126 -0.04 8.18 19.99
N ARG A 127 0.26 7.82 18.75
CA ARG A 127 0.64 8.74 17.67
C ARG A 127 -0.48 8.98 16.65
N SER A 128 -1.66 8.39 16.85
CA SER A 128 -2.78 8.44 15.90
C SER A 128 -2.40 7.94 14.51
N VAL A 129 -1.51 6.94 14.43
CA VAL A 129 -1.09 6.27 13.19
C VAL A 129 -1.72 4.88 13.16
N SER A 130 -2.45 4.57 12.09
CA SER A 130 -3.07 3.26 11.93
C SER A 130 -2.04 2.19 11.62
N LEU A 131 -2.09 1.07 12.34
CA LEU A 131 -1.35 -0.14 11.97
C LEU A 131 -2.25 -1.02 11.11
N ILE A 132 -2.01 -1.03 9.79
CA ILE A 132 -2.82 -1.74 8.82
C ILE A 132 -2.62 -3.25 8.95
N ARG A 133 -3.72 -3.99 8.88
CA ARG A 133 -3.73 -5.44 9.04
C ARG A 133 -3.91 -6.13 7.71
N PHE A 134 -3.07 -7.15 7.48
CA PHE A 134 -3.18 -8.02 6.33
C PHE A 134 -4.15 -9.18 6.59
N LEU A 135 -4.97 -9.46 5.59
CA LEU A 135 -5.68 -10.73 5.43
C LEU A 135 -5.31 -11.35 4.08
N THR A 136 -5.29 -12.67 4.06
CA THR A 136 -5.02 -13.47 2.86
C THR A 136 -6.13 -14.49 2.65
N PRO A 137 -6.21 -15.16 1.50
CA PRO A 137 -7.15 -16.27 1.30
C PRO A 137 -7.05 -17.38 2.34
N GLU A 138 -5.87 -17.57 2.94
CA GLU A 138 -5.62 -18.55 4.01
C GLU A 138 -6.05 -18.06 5.40
N SER A 139 -6.40 -16.78 5.57
CA SER A 139 -6.85 -16.23 6.86
C SER A 139 -8.13 -16.92 7.34
N ARG A 140 -8.14 -17.24 8.63
CA ARG A 140 -9.28 -17.90 9.29
C ARG A 140 -10.31 -16.85 9.71
N VAL A 141 -11.49 -17.33 10.11
CA VAL A 141 -12.58 -16.46 10.62
C VAL A 141 -12.10 -15.63 11.81
N GLU A 142 -11.35 -16.24 12.73
CA GLU A 142 -10.81 -15.58 13.92
C GLU A 142 -9.81 -14.46 13.55
N ASP A 143 -9.05 -14.63 12.47
CA ASP A 143 -8.13 -13.64 11.96
C ASP A 143 -8.90 -12.42 11.43
N ILE A 144 -9.99 -12.65 10.69
CA ILE A 144 -10.87 -11.61 10.16
C ILE A 144 -11.49 -10.81 11.31
N GLU A 145 -12.06 -11.49 12.32
CA GLU A 145 -12.65 -10.87 13.49
C GLU A 145 -11.61 -10.05 14.29
N SER A 146 -10.40 -10.58 14.43
CA SER A 146 -9.29 -9.89 15.08
C SER A 146 -8.87 -8.63 14.30
N ALA A 147 -8.82 -8.71 12.96
CA ALA A 147 -8.49 -7.59 12.10
C ALA A 147 -9.55 -6.47 12.21
N ILE A 148 -10.83 -6.82 12.17
CA ILE A 148 -11.96 -5.87 12.33
C ILE A 148 -11.88 -5.18 13.71
N LYS A 149 -11.75 -5.97 14.79
CA LYS A 149 -11.72 -5.43 16.17
C LYS A 149 -10.56 -4.49 16.43
N GLY A 150 -9.45 -4.72 15.77
CA GLY A 150 -8.24 -3.93 15.97
C GLY A 150 -8.09 -2.76 14.99
N ALA A 151 -8.89 -2.67 13.95
CA ALA A 151 -8.84 -1.55 13.01
C ALA A 151 -9.32 -0.26 13.68
N ASP A 152 -8.83 0.86 13.19
CA ASP A 152 -9.20 2.20 13.62
C ASP A 152 -9.78 3.03 12.46
N GLU A 153 -10.32 4.22 12.75
CA GLU A 153 -11.05 5.06 11.78
C GLU A 153 -10.20 5.54 10.60
N SER A 154 -8.90 5.63 10.75
CA SER A 154 -7.99 6.08 9.68
C SER A 154 -7.37 4.91 8.91
N GLY A 155 -7.56 3.67 9.39
CA GLY A 155 -7.05 2.46 8.80
C GLY A 155 -8.01 1.77 7.84
N PHE A 156 -7.53 0.67 7.32
CA PHE A 156 -8.29 -0.29 6.51
C PHE A 156 -7.75 -1.70 6.74
N ILE A 157 -8.50 -2.70 6.29
CA ILE A 157 -8.00 -4.07 6.20
C ILE A 157 -7.44 -4.28 4.80
N TYR A 158 -6.15 -4.62 4.70
CA TYR A 158 -5.51 -4.94 3.45
C TYR A 158 -5.74 -6.41 3.11
N PHE A 159 -6.57 -6.69 2.11
CA PHE A 159 -6.76 -8.04 1.62
C PHE A 159 -5.81 -8.32 0.46
N VAL A 160 -4.86 -9.23 0.69
CA VAL A 160 -3.89 -9.67 -0.32
C VAL A 160 -4.52 -10.81 -1.11
N SER A 161 -4.87 -10.58 -2.37
CA SER A 161 -5.36 -11.67 -3.23
C SER A 161 -4.20 -12.60 -3.61
N LYS A 162 -4.45 -13.89 -3.73
CA LYS A 162 -3.48 -14.79 -4.38
C LYS A 162 -3.20 -14.25 -5.79
N ARG A 163 -1.92 -14.19 -6.17
CA ARG A 163 -1.56 -13.99 -7.57
C ARG A 163 -2.31 -15.04 -8.39
N GLY A 164 -3.14 -14.59 -9.32
CA GLY A 164 -3.56 -15.45 -10.40
C GLY A 164 -2.33 -16.11 -11.00
N THR A 165 -2.42 -17.37 -11.34
CA THR A 165 -1.35 -18.12 -12.04
C THR A 165 -0.80 -17.23 -13.15
N THR A 166 0.53 -17.13 -13.21
CA THR A 166 1.29 -16.32 -14.17
C THR A 166 0.60 -16.25 -15.53
N GLY A 167 0.10 -15.05 -15.91
CA GLY A 167 -0.51 -14.79 -17.22
C GLY A 167 -2.05 -14.82 -17.26
N GLY A 168 -2.76 -15.10 -16.17
CA GLY A 168 -4.23 -15.05 -16.10
C GLY A 168 -4.79 -13.64 -15.84
N ASP A 169 -6.07 -13.45 -16.17
CA ASP A 169 -6.84 -12.28 -15.76
C ASP A 169 -6.95 -12.23 -14.23
N PHE A 170 -7.02 -11.00 -13.68
CA PHE A 170 -7.32 -10.81 -12.27
C PHE A 170 -8.68 -11.42 -11.94
N SER A 171 -8.71 -12.32 -10.97
CA SER A 171 -9.96 -12.89 -10.46
C SER A 171 -9.85 -13.18 -8.97
N LEU A 172 -10.95 -12.96 -8.26
CA LEU A 172 -11.13 -13.37 -6.88
C LEU A 172 -12.04 -14.62 -6.89
N ASP A 173 -11.61 -15.68 -6.24
CA ASP A 173 -12.46 -16.86 -6.07
C ASP A 173 -13.59 -16.59 -5.06
N GLU A 174 -14.60 -17.45 -5.06
CA GLU A 174 -15.78 -17.30 -4.19
C GLU A 174 -15.40 -17.28 -2.71
N GLU A 175 -14.46 -18.11 -2.28
CA GLU A 175 -14.00 -18.17 -0.90
C GLU A 175 -13.35 -16.85 -0.46
N THR A 176 -12.53 -16.25 -1.33
CA THR A 176 -11.91 -14.93 -1.12
C THR A 176 -12.98 -13.84 -1.02
N ILE A 177 -13.98 -13.87 -1.91
CA ILE A 177 -15.11 -12.92 -1.90
C ILE A 177 -15.92 -13.05 -0.60
N GLU A 178 -16.18 -14.25 -0.11
CA GLU A 178 -16.88 -14.46 1.16
C GLU A 178 -16.09 -13.86 2.34
N LYS A 179 -14.78 -14.04 2.37
CA LYS A 179 -13.91 -13.47 3.42
C LYS A 179 -13.88 -11.95 3.39
N ILE A 180 -13.80 -11.35 2.21
CA ILE A 180 -13.90 -9.89 2.02
C ILE A 180 -15.27 -9.40 2.52
N ASN A 181 -16.35 -10.03 2.11
CA ASN A 181 -17.71 -9.67 2.52
C ASN A 181 -17.93 -9.80 4.03
N ARG A 182 -17.26 -10.76 4.68
CA ARG A 182 -17.32 -10.90 6.14
C ARG A 182 -16.69 -9.72 6.86
N ALA A 183 -15.62 -9.15 6.34
CA ALA A 183 -14.95 -8.00 6.90
C ALA A 183 -15.66 -6.68 6.54
N ARG A 184 -16.17 -6.58 5.32
CA ARG A 184 -16.82 -5.39 4.77
C ARG A 184 -18.06 -4.99 5.56
N GLY A 185 -18.29 -3.70 5.71
CA GLY A 185 -19.49 -3.17 6.39
C GLY A 185 -19.48 -3.32 7.92
N LYS A 186 -18.34 -3.64 8.51
CA LYS A 186 -18.15 -3.78 9.97
C LYS A 186 -17.51 -2.54 10.62
N GLY A 187 -17.59 -1.38 9.96
CA GLY A 187 -17.01 -0.13 10.47
C GLY A 187 -15.54 0.08 10.09
N VAL A 188 -15.01 -0.76 9.21
CA VAL A 188 -13.67 -0.64 8.64
C VAL A 188 -13.73 -0.93 7.15
N ASP A 189 -13.00 -0.14 6.35
CA ASP A 189 -12.87 -0.37 4.92
C ASP A 189 -12.00 -1.59 4.62
N VAL A 190 -12.30 -2.31 3.55
CA VAL A 190 -11.49 -3.42 3.04
C VAL A 190 -10.95 -3.04 1.68
N TYR A 191 -9.63 -2.97 1.53
CA TYR A 191 -8.97 -2.69 0.26
C TYR A 191 -8.25 -3.93 -0.25
N VAL A 192 -8.37 -4.17 -1.55
CA VAL A 192 -7.72 -5.29 -2.22
C VAL A 192 -6.52 -4.78 -3.00
N GLY A 193 -5.38 -5.38 -2.73
CA GLY A 193 -4.15 -5.17 -3.51
C GLY A 193 -3.59 -6.49 -4.01
N PHE A 194 -2.51 -6.41 -4.78
CA PHE A 194 -1.85 -7.50 -5.48
C PHE A 194 -2.64 -8.05 -6.68
N GLY A 195 -2.00 -7.98 -7.85
CA GLY A 195 -2.56 -8.46 -9.11
C GLY A 195 -3.44 -7.45 -9.85
N VAL A 196 -3.94 -6.41 -9.20
CA VAL A 196 -4.71 -5.31 -9.84
C VAL A 196 -3.77 -4.52 -10.73
N LYS A 197 -4.07 -4.42 -12.02
CA LYS A 197 -3.16 -3.86 -13.04
C LYS A 197 -3.79 -2.83 -13.98
N ASP A 198 -5.11 -2.82 -14.10
CA ASP A 198 -5.82 -1.95 -15.03
C ASP A 198 -7.20 -1.52 -14.48
N ARG A 199 -7.89 -0.67 -15.25
CA ARG A 199 -9.22 -0.17 -14.88
C ARG A 199 -10.26 -1.28 -14.71
N LYS A 200 -10.22 -2.31 -15.55
CA LYS A 200 -11.15 -3.44 -15.49
C LYS A 200 -10.99 -4.21 -14.17
N ASP A 201 -9.75 -4.40 -13.74
CA ASP A 201 -9.44 -5.03 -12.46
C ASP A 201 -9.96 -4.17 -11.29
N VAL A 202 -9.72 -2.85 -11.33
CA VAL A 202 -10.23 -1.89 -10.33
C VAL A 202 -11.75 -1.96 -10.23
N GLU A 203 -12.46 -1.93 -11.36
CA GLU A 203 -13.92 -2.04 -11.40
C GLU A 203 -14.41 -3.38 -10.82
N SER A 204 -13.66 -4.46 -11.05
CA SER A 204 -13.96 -5.79 -10.49
C SER A 204 -13.79 -5.81 -8.97
N VAL A 205 -12.72 -5.19 -8.45
CA VAL A 205 -12.51 -5.03 -7.00
C VAL A 205 -13.63 -4.22 -6.36
N TYR A 206 -14.07 -3.12 -6.96
CA TYR A 206 -15.12 -2.26 -6.40
C TYR A 206 -16.48 -2.93 -6.23
N ARG A 207 -16.72 -4.05 -6.93
CA ARG A 207 -17.95 -4.85 -6.73
C ARG A 207 -17.96 -5.56 -5.38
N VAL A 208 -16.80 -5.90 -4.84
CA VAL A 208 -16.66 -6.77 -3.67
C VAL A 208 -15.94 -6.10 -2.48
N ALA A 209 -15.17 -5.03 -2.70
CA ALA A 209 -14.38 -4.34 -1.69
C ALA A 209 -14.62 -2.83 -1.71
N ASP A 210 -14.09 -2.11 -0.73
CA ASP A 210 -14.26 -0.67 -0.57
C ASP A 210 -13.16 0.12 -1.30
N GLY A 211 -12.07 -0.54 -1.71
CA GLY A 211 -11.01 0.07 -2.49
C GLY A 211 -10.06 -0.92 -3.14
N ALA A 212 -9.30 -0.43 -4.11
CA ALA A 212 -8.28 -1.15 -4.84
C ALA A 212 -6.92 -0.46 -4.69
N ILE A 213 -5.84 -1.25 -4.64
CA ILE A 213 -4.46 -0.75 -4.60
C ILE A 213 -3.70 -1.32 -5.79
N ILE A 214 -3.06 -0.44 -6.57
CA ILE A 214 -2.22 -0.83 -7.69
C ILE A 214 -0.75 -0.55 -7.35
N GLY A 215 0.05 -1.61 -7.30
CA GLY A 215 1.47 -1.52 -6.97
C GLY A 215 2.39 -1.75 -8.17
N THR A 216 2.69 -3.01 -8.45
CA THR A 216 3.68 -3.42 -9.46
C THR A 216 3.50 -2.74 -10.82
N LYS A 217 2.25 -2.60 -11.28
CA LYS A 217 1.95 -1.93 -12.56
C LYS A 217 2.29 -0.44 -12.51
N ALA A 218 1.94 0.26 -11.43
CA ALA A 218 2.27 1.67 -11.26
C ALA A 218 3.78 1.92 -11.30
N VAL A 219 4.56 1.10 -10.57
CA VAL A 219 6.02 1.17 -10.58
C VAL A 219 6.58 0.89 -11.98
N SER A 220 6.07 -0.13 -12.68
CA SER A 220 6.50 -0.46 -14.04
C SER A 220 6.20 0.65 -15.06
N GLU A 221 5.06 1.35 -14.93
CA GLU A 221 4.76 2.48 -15.81
C GLU A 221 5.65 3.68 -15.51
N LEU A 222 5.97 3.91 -14.24
CA LEU A 222 6.89 4.98 -13.85
C LEU A 222 8.33 4.70 -14.35
N GLU A 223 8.78 3.45 -14.42
CA GLU A 223 10.05 3.08 -15.07
C GLU A 223 10.12 3.49 -16.54
N ARG A 224 8.98 3.49 -17.24
CA ARG A 224 8.89 3.92 -18.64
C ARG A 224 8.91 5.44 -18.82
N GLY A 225 8.82 6.18 -17.72
CA GLY A 225 8.83 7.64 -17.66
C GLY A 225 7.50 8.24 -17.21
N ILE A 226 7.56 9.53 -16.86
CA ILE A 226 6.42 10.23 -16.27
C ILE A 226 5.20 10.33 -17.19
N ASP A 227 5.41 10.41 -18.51
CA ASP A 227 4.30 10.48 -19.46
C ASP A 227 3.54 9.16 -19.51
N ALA A 228 4.24 8.01 -19.52
CA ALA A 228 3.62 6.69 -19.45
C ALA A 228 2.85 6.49 -18.15
N PHE A 229 3.43 6.93 -17.03
CA PHE A 229 2.75 6.89 -15.73
C PHE A 229 1.50 7.79 -15.71
N ARG A 230 1.58 9.00 -16.26
CA ARG A 230 0.44 9.93 -16.35
C ARG A 230 -0.70 9.36 -17.18
N ASP A 231 -0.40 8.77 -18.34
CA ASP A 231 -1.40 8.14 -19.20
C ASP A 231 -2.05 6.95 -18.49
N PHE A 232 -1.27 6.15 -17.78
CA PHE A 232 -1.76 5.05 -16.96
C PHE A 232 -2.71 5.54 -15.84
N ILE A 233 -2.33 6.57 -15.07
CA ILE A 233 -3.18 7.12 -14.01
C ILE A 233 -4.47 7.71 -14.59
N ARG A 234 -4.40 8.40 -15.73
CA ARG A 234 -5.58 8.90 -16.43
C ARG A 234 -6.55 7.78 -16.82
N ASP A 235 -6.04 6.69 -17.37
CA ASP A 235 -6.85 5.54 -17.77
C ASP A 235 -7.58 4.91 -16.57
N ILE A 236 -6.87 4.61 -15.51
CA ILE A 236 -7.45 3.93 -14.34
C ILE A 236 -8.41 4.80 -13.54
N THR A 237 -8.21 6.13 -13.49
CA THR A 237 -9.14 7.05 -12.81
C THR A 237 -10.36 7.39 -13.66
N GLY A 238 -10.30 7.15 -14.96
CA GLY A 238 -11.37 7.52 -15.90
C GLY A 238 -11.50 9.02 -16.11
N SER A 239 -10.45 9.77 -15.82
CA SER A 239 -10.37 11.21 -16.01
C SER A 239 -9.92 11.48 -17.46
N GLY A 240 -10.85 11.43 -18.41
CA GLY A 240 -10.65 11.72 -19.83
C GLY A 240 -11.59 12.78 -20.33
#